data_2768a236e58275e8d251b46740fb1051
#
_entry.id   2768a236e58275e8d251b46740fb1051
#
_cell.length_a   1.000
_cell.length_b   1.000
_cell.length_c   1.000
_cell.angle_alpha   90.00
_cell.angle_beta   90.00
_cell.angle_gamma   90.00
#
_symmetry.space_group_name_H-M   'P 1'
#
loop_
_entity.id
_entity.type
_entity.pdbx_description
1 polymer ?
#
loop_
_entity_poly.entity_id
_entity_poly.type
_entity_poly.pdbx_seq_one_letter_code
_entity_poly.pdbx_strand_id
1 'polypeptide(L)'
;LPIYEPGLKDVVRQVRGRNLFFSTDIEGCIRTCDIVFVGVNTPTKMFGRGAGRASDLQYWEATARSIARWANGDKIVVEKSTLPVRTAAAMSAILNTHERYHFEVLSNPEFLAEGTAIKDLLEPDRVLIGGERTPAGAAAVAALADIYAGEDGAWVPRERILTTNVWSAELTKLAANAFLAQRVSSINAIAGLCEATGADVDEVARVIGADRRIGPKFLKAGPGFGGSCFRKDVLNLVYLCESFGLHTAAEYWTGVIKMNDHQQERIVSRLFKEMFNTLANKKIALFGFAFKADTGDTRETPAGRVARLLADEHVRLAITDPQALPNARRDLADIGTDGAIAFERDPYKAAEGADAVLLMTDWREYPMLDWRRIYGSMRKPALVFDTRNCLDGAALRTMGFKVLNIGK
;
A
#
# COMPACT_ATOMS: atom_id res chain seq x y z
N LEU A 1 0.23 -19.01 -7.97
CA LEU A 1 -0.10 -18.21 -6.79
C LEU A 1 -1.13 -17.14 -7.17
N PRO A 2 -2.06 -16.78 -6.28
CA PRO A 2 -3.09 -15.76 -6.56
C PRO A 2 -2.57 -14.32 -6.54
N ILE A 3 -1.32 -14.12 -6.10
CA ILE A 3 -0.66 -12.81 -6.03
C ILE A 3 0.67 -12.83 -6.78
N TYR A 4 1.06 -11.68 -7.29
CA TYR A 4 2.40 -11.47 -7.86
C TYR A 4 3.29 -10.80 -6.80
N GLU A 5 4.36 -11.50 -6.43
CA GLU A 5 5.45 -10.99 -5.59
C GLU A 5 6.76 -11.58 -6.08
N PRO A 6 7.79 -10.77 -6.38
CA PRO A 6 9.08 -11.26 -6.84
C PRO A 6 9.69 -12.30 -5.90
N GLY A 7 10.09 -13.47 -6.44
CA GLY A 7 10.74 -14.55 -5.67
C GLY A 7 9.80 -15.47 -4.89
N LEU A 8 8.56 -15.07 -4.58
CA LEU A 8 7.64 -15.87 -3.75
C LEU A 8 7.34 -17.25 -4.32
N LYS A 9 7.13 -17.34 -5.64
CA LYS A 9 6.83 -18.60 -6.31
C LYS A 9 7.93 -19.64 -6.12
N ASP A 10 9.19 -19.20 -6.17
CA ASP A 10 10.34 -20.10 -6.07
C ASP A 10 10.54 -20.55 -4.62
N VAL A 11 10.39 -19.66 -3.64
CA VAL A 11 10.42 -20.01 -2.22
C VAL A 11 9.36 -21.07 -1.90
N VAL A 12 8.09 -20.83 -2.31
CA VAL A 12 6.99 -21.79 -2.07
C VAL A 12 7.28 -23.13 -2.73
N ARG A 13 7.80 -23.15 -3.97
CA ARG A 13 8.16 -24.41 -4.67
C ARG A 13 9.20 -25.22 -3.92
N GLN A 14 10.19 -24.55 -3.31
CA GLN A 14 11.27 -25.23 -2.58
C GLN A 14 10.82 -25.87 -1.27
N VAL A 15 9.84 -25.30 -0.59
CA VAL A 15 9.46 -25.70 0.79
C VAL A 15 8.14 -26.44 0.90
N ARG A 16 7.24 -26.33 -0.11
CA ARG A 16 5.94 -26.97 -0.13
C ARG A 16 6.07 -28.50 -0.11
N GLY A 17 5.35 -29.14 0.82
CA GLY A 17 5.40 -30.59 1.04
C GLY A 17 6.61 -31.09 1.82
N ARG A 18 7.50 -30.19 2.25
CA ARG A 18 8.65 -30.50 3.13
C ARG A 18 8.42 -29.96 4.54
N ASN A 19 8.30 -28.65 4.68
CA ASN A 19 8.03 -27.95 5.92
C ASN A 19 6.94 -26.87 5.76
N LEU A 20 6.35 -26.73 4.58
CA LEU A 20 5.19 -25.89 4.29
C LEU A 20 4.06 -26.75 3.73
N PHE A 21 2.94 -26.80 4.43
CA PHE A 21 1.74 -27.52 4.05
C PHE A 21 0.55 -26.56 4.04
N PHE A 22 -0.37 -26.75 3.08
CA PHE A 22 -1.61 -26.01 3.02
C PHE A 22 -2.77 -26.98 3.31
N SER A 23 -3.63 -26.61 4.24
CA SER A 23 -4.78 -27.41 4.65
C SER A 23 -6.01 -26.55 4.87
N THR A 24 -7.19 -27.11 4.66
CA THR A 24 -8.49 -26.58 5.06
C THR A 24 -9.01 -27.22 6.35
N ASP A 25 -8.28 -28.20 6.90
CA ASP A 25 -8.56 -28.82 8.20
C ASP A 25 -8.10 -27.90 9.34
N ILE A 26 -8.95 -26.92 9.67
CA ILE A 26 -8.69 -25.93 10.72
C ILE A 26 -8.56 -26.59 12.08
N GLU A 27 -9.41 -27.59 12.40
CA GLU A 27 -9.39 -28.32 13.66
C GLU A 27 -8.06 -29.05 13.86
N GLY A 28 -7.66 -29.87 12.85
CA GLY A 28 -6.42 -30.62 12.91
C GLY A 28 -5.19 -29.70 13.03
N CYS A 29 -5.16 -28.59 12.30
CA CYS A 29 -4.08 -27.60 12.38
C CYS A 29 -4.00 -26.98 13.79
N ILE A 30 -5.13 -26.53 14.37
CA ILE A 30 -5.13 -25.92 15.70
C ILE A 30 -4.70 -26.93 16.77
N ARG A 31 -5.13 -28.19 16.68
CA ARG A 31 -4.76 -29.22 17.63
C ARG A 31 -3.27 -29.54 17.66
N THR A 32 -2.62 -29.50 16.51
CA THR A 32 -1.22 -29.93 16.34
C THR A 32 -0.20 -28.81 16.50
N CYS A 33 -0.61 -27.53 16.50
CA CYS A 33 0.29 -26.39 16.57
C CYS A 33 0.36 -25.81 17.99
N ASP A 34 1.56 -25.47 18.47
CA ASP A 34 1.78 -24.76 19.75
C ASP A 34 1.65 -23.25 19.57
N ILE A 35 2.00 -22.75 18.39
CA ILE A 35 1.91 -21.32 18.02
C ILE A 35 0.99 -21.18 16.82
N VAL A 36 -0.02 -20.30 16.92
CA VAL A 36 -1.00 -20.02 15.87
C VAL A 36 -0.85 -18.58 15.41
N PHE A 37 -0.39 -18.37 14.18
CA PHE A 37 -0.37 -17.04 13.55
C PHE A 37 -1.73 -16.72 12.91
N VAL A 38 -2.32 -15.61 13.32
CA VAL A 38 -3.59 -15.10 12.78
C VAL A 38 -3.30 -14.00 11.76
N GLY A 39 -3.34 -14.37 10.49
CA GLY A 39 -3.10 -13.49 9.35
C GLY A 39 -4.37 -13.24 8.52
N VAL A 40 -5.55 -13.12 9.15
CA VAL A 40 -6.84 -12.95 8.48
C VAL A 40 -7.04 -11.53 7.95
N ASN A 41 -7.91 -11.39 6.95
CA ASN A 41 -8.23 -10.09 6.38
C ASN A 41 -8.95 -9.18 7.39
N THR A 42 -8.59 -7.90 7.38
CA THR A 42 -9.20 -6.83 8.20
C THR A 42 -9.66 -5.68 7.30
N PRO A 43 -10.73 -5.90 6.49
CA PRO A 43 -11.19 -4.89 5.54
C PRO A 43 -11.76 -3.67 6.28
N THR A 44 -11.89 -2.57 5.56
CA THR A 44 -12.64 -1.41 6.08
C THR A 44 -14.12 -1.80 6.22
N LYS A 45 -14.69 -1.48 7.37
CA LYS A 45 -16.10 -1.72 7.66
C LYS A 45 -17.00 -0.91 6.74
N MET A 46 -17.97 -1.57 6.10
CA MET A 46 -18.81 -0.93 5.08
C MET A 46 -20.19 -0.49 5.62
N PHE A 47 -20.52 -0.82 6.86
CA PHE A 47 -21.84 -0.55 7.46
C PHE A 47 -21.76 -0.21 8.95
N GLY A 48 -22.81 0.44 9.46
CA GLY A 48 -22.95 0.78 10.86
C GLY A 48 -21.93 1.79 11.39
N ARG A 49 -21.72 1.79 12.70
CA ARG A 49 -20.78 2.72 13.35
C ARG A 49 -19.34 2.49 12.86
N GLY A 50 -18.68 3.55 12.41
CA GLY A 50 -17.33 3.50 11.85
C GLY A 50 -17.26 3.06 10.38
N ALA A 51 -18.39 2.97 9.65
CA ALA A 51 -18.40 2.68 8.22
C ALA A 51 -17.44 3.59 7.44
N GLY A 52 -16.70 3.03 6.48
CA GLY A 52 -15.70 3.72 5.68
C GLY A 52 -14.39 4.05 6.40
N ARG A 53 -14.23 3.74 7.71
CA ARG A 53 -13.03 4.11 8.50
C ARG A 53 -12.55 3.02 9.45
N ALA A 54 -13.44 2.41 10.22
CA ALA A 54 -13.09 1.34 11.15
C ALA A 54 -12.70 0.04 10.43
N SER A 55 -11.84 -0.76 11.04
CA SER A 55 -11.58 -2.13 10.59
C SER A 55 -12.74 -3.05 10.93
N ASP A 56 -13.10 -3.95 10.01
CA ASP A 56 -14.05 -5.04 10.26
C ASP A 56 -13.30 -6.25 10.84
N LEU A 57 -13.64 -6.60 12.07
CA LEU A 57 -12.96 -7.64 12.84
C LEU A 57 -13.70 -8.98 12.86
N GLN A 58 -14.77 -9.15 12.05
CA GLN A 58 -15.59 -10.38 12.06
C GLN A 58 -14.77 -11.66 11.79
N TYR A 59 -13.82 -11.62 10.85
CA TYR A 59 -12.97 -12.77 10.52
C TYR A 59 -12.01 -13.10 11.66
N TRP A 60 -11.55 -12.06 12.33
CA TRP A 60 -10.63 -12.17 13.45
C TRP A 60 -11.34 -12.76 14.68
N GLU A 61 -12.55 -12.27 15.01
CA GLU A 61 -13.38 -12.84 16.07
C GLU A 61 -13.74 -14.31 15.80
N ALA A 62 -14.16 -14.63 14.57
CA ALA A 62 -14.45 -16.01 14.18
C ALA A 62 -13.24 -16.94 14.33
N THR A 63 -12.03 -16.45 14.03
CA THR A 63 -10.78 -17.20 14.21
C THR A 63 -10.48 -17.42 15.69
N ALA A 64 -10.63 -16.40 16.55
CA ALA A 64 -10.45 -16.55 18.01
C ALA A 64 -11.39 -17.61 18.58
N ARG A 65 -12.67 -17.60 18.20
CA ARG A 65 -13.67 -18.60 18.61
C ARG A 65 -13.31 -20.00 18.11
N SER A 66 -12.78 -20.14 16.90
CA SER A 66 -12.32 -21.41 16.35
C SER A 66 -11.14 -21.96 17.11
N ILE A 67 -10.16 -21.10 17.48
CA ILE A 67 -9.01 -21.50 18.29
C ILE A 67 -9.47 -21.97 19.67
N ALA A 68 -10.33 -21.21 20.36
CA ALA A 68 -10.88 -21.57 21.67
C ALA A 68 -11.63 -22.91 21.63
N ARG A 69 -12.37 -23.18 20.56
CA ARG A 69 -13.15 -24.42 20.38
C ARG A 69 -12.29 -25.65 20.17
N TRP A 70 -11.24 -25.54 19.36
CA TRP A 70 -10.47 -26.70 18.87
C TRP A 70 -9.16 -26.95 19.59
N ALA A 71 -8.70 -26.00 20.42
CA ALA A 71 -7.48 -26.19 21.18
C ALA A 71 -7.59 -27.38 22.14
N ASN A 72 -6.47 -28.11 22.24
CA ASN A 72 -6.31 -29.28 23.11
C ASN A 72 -5.20 -29.11 24.16
N GLY A 73 -4.70 -27.88 24.33
CA GLY A 73 -3.66 -27.46 25.26
C GLY A 73 -3.46 -25.94 25.20
N ASP A 74 -2.55 -25.45 26.05
CA ASP A 74 -2.11 -24.05 26.04
C ASP A 74 -1.47 -23.70 24.72
N LYS A 75 -1.62 -22.44 24.25
CA LYS A 75 -1.08 -22.00 22.96
C LYS A 75 -0.66 -20.54 23.00
N ILE A 76 0.32 -20.21 22.17
CA ILE A 76 0.64 -18.83 21.83
C ILE A 76 -0.15 -18.45 20.58
N VAL A 77 -0.95 -17.38 20.65
CA VAL A 77 -1.71 -16.85 19.53
C VAL A 77 -1.09 -15.53 19.10
N VAL A 78 -0.62 -15.48 17.86
CA VAL A 78 0.12 -14.33 17.33
C VAL A 78 -0.74 -13.56 16.33
N GLU A 79 -1.11 -12.33 16.66
CA GLU A 79 -1.77 -11.41 15.76
C GLU A 79 -0.77 -10.88 14.72
N LYS A 80 -0.89 -11.35 13.48
CA LYS A 80 -0.06 -10.88 12.36
C LYS A 80 -0.78 -9.84 11.51
N SER A 81 -2.11 -9.85 11.48
CA SER A 81 -2.93 -8.86 10.80
C SER A 81 -2.73 -7.46 11.40
N THR A 82 -2.91 -6.41 10.58
CA THR A 82 -2.96 -5.03 11.07
C THR A 82 -4.29 -4.79 11.79
N LEU A 83 -4.25 -4.57 13.07
CA LEU A 83 -5.39 -4.50 13.98
C LEU A 83 -5.45 -3.16 14.72
N PRO A 84 -6.66 -2.68 15.09
CA PRO A 84 -6.80 -1.55 16.00
C PRO A 84 -6.23 -1.85 17.38
N VAL A 85 -5.76 -0.80 18.05
CA VAL A 85 -5.32 -0.90 19.46
C VAL A 85 -6.41 -1.50 20.35
N ARG A 86 -6.03 -2.41 21.25
CA ARG A 86 -6.85 -3.22 22.16
C ARG A 86 -7.57 -4.41 21.52
N THR A 87 -7.26 -4.75 20.29
CA THR A 87 -7.82 -5.96 19.68
C THR A 87 -7.32 -7.22 20.37
N ALA A 88 -6.03 -7.27 20.73
CA ALA A 88 -5.46 -8.38 21.48
C ALA A 88 -6.15 -8.62 22.85
N ALA A 89 -6.57 -7.55 23.54
CA ALA A 89 -7.33 -7.69 24.78
C ALA A 89 -8.69 -8.38 24.54
N ALA A 90 -9.38 -8.04 23.44
CA ALA A 90 -10.63 -8.70 23.05
C ALA A 90 -10.40 -10.18 22.67
N MET A 91 -9.29 -10.49 21.97
CA MET A 91 -8.90 -11.86 21.65
C MET A 91 -8.63 -12.67 22.93
N SER A 92 -7.81 -12.14 23.82
CA SER A 92 -7.52 -12.79 25.09
C SER A 92 -8.79 -13.08 25.87
N ALA A 93 -9.75 -12.15 25.93
CA ALA A 93 -11.03 -12.37 26.58
C ALA A 93 -11.85 -13.51 25.96
N ILE A 94 -11.87 -13.63 24.62
CA ILE A 94 -12.55 -14.73 23.92
C ILE A 94 -11.84 -16.06 24.18
N LEU A 95 -10.53 -16.11 24.03
CA LEU A 95 -9.74 -17.33 24.13
C LEU A 95 -9.76 -17.92 25.54
N ASN A 96 -9.64 -17.07 26.58
CA ASN A 96 -9.55 -17.50 27.97
C ASN A 96 -10.92 -17.56 28.70
N THR A 97 -12.04 -17.49 27.96
CA THR A 97 -13.41 -17.53 28.55
C THR A 97 -13.69 -18.83 29.34
N HIS A 98 -13.13 -19.96 28.89
CA HIS A 98 -13.47 -21.28 29.45
C HIS A 98 -12.44 -21.84 30.42
N GLU A 99 -11.38 -21.11 30.74
CA GLU A 99 -10.32 -21.46 31.73
C GLU A 99 -9.77 -22.90 31.60
N ARG A 100 -10.06 -23.59 30.48
CA ARG A 100 -9.63 -24.97 30.27
C ARG A 100 -8.16 -25.04 29.88
N TYR A 101 -7.74 -24.08 29.06
CA TYR A 101 -6.38 -23.90 28.57
C TYR A 101 -6.03 -22.43 28.64
N HIS A 102 -4.74 -22.13 28.74
CA HIS A 102 -4.23 -20.77 28.79
C HIS A 102 -3.73 -20.34 27.41
N PHE A 103 -4.10 -19.13 26.99
CA PHE A 103 -3.70 -18.55 25.71
C PHE A 103 -2.99 -17.23 25.93
N GLU A 104 -1.69 -17.19 25.53
CA GLU A 104 -0.95 -15.93 25.47
C GLU A 104 -1.14 -15.29 24.10
N VAL A 105 -1.63 -14.04 24.07
CA VAL A 105 -1.86 -13.30 22.84
C VAL A 105 -0.73 -12.30 22.61
N LEU A 106 -0.03 -12.45 21.49
CA LEU A 106 1.04 -11.57 21.07
C LEU A 106 0.61 -10.74 19.86
N SER A 107 1.05 -9.48 19.78
CA SER A 107 0.97 -8.66 18.59
C SER A 107 2.31 -8.66 17.87
N ASN A 108 2.33 -9.14 16.62
CA ASN A 108 3.53 -9.19 15.79
C ASN A 108 3.21 -8.65 14.39
N PRO A 109 2.98 -7.34 14.25
CA PRO A 109 2.64 -6.75 12.98
C PRO A 109 3.79 -6.89 11.97
N GLU A 110 3.44 -7.01 10.69
CA GLU A 110 4.40 -7.01 9.59
C GLU A 110 4.72 -5.58 9.12
N PHE A 111 5.91 -5.37 8.58
CA PHE A 111 6.35 -4.11 7.97
C PHE A 111 6.86 -4.31 6.54
N LEU A 112 6.34 -5.32 5.86
CA LEU A 112 6.72 -5.70 4.51
C LEU A 112 6.16 -4.70 3.50
N ALA A 113 6.89 -4.47 2.42
CA ALA A 113 6.40 -3.71 1.28
C ALA A 113 6.15 -4.66 0.10
N GLU A 114 4.98 -4.55 -0.55
CA GLU A 114 4.70 -5.29 -1.78
C GLU A 114 5.79 -5.02 -2.83
N GLY A 115 6.19 -6.05 -3.58
CA GLY A 115 7.30 -5.98 -4.53
C GLY A 115 8.69 -6.21 -3.93
N THR A 116 8.84 -6.13 -2.60
CA THR A 116 10.07 -6.42 -1.86
C THR A 116 9.85 -7.31 -0.63
N ALA A 117 8.65 -7.87 -0.48
CA ALA A 117 8.23 -8.57 0.74
C ALA A 117 9.14 -9.74 1.12
N ILE A 118 9.65 -10.50 0.14
CA ILE A 118 10.60 -11.60 0.41
C ILE A 118 11.91 -11.07 0.98
N LYS A 119 12.46 -10.00 0.40
CA LYS A 119 13.67 -9.36 0.91
C LYS A 119 13.46 -8.78 2.30
N ASP A 120 12.35 -8.06 2.47
CA ASP A 120 12.00 -7.43 3.76
C ASP A 120 11.76 -8.46 4.87
N LEU A 121 11.32 -9.68 4.51
CA LEU A 121 11.15 -10.79 5.46
C LEU A 121 12.49 -11.41 5.84
N LEU A 122 13.39 -11.59 4.87
CA LEU A 122 14.70 -12.24 5.09
C LEU A 122 15.69 -11.28 5.77
N GLU A 123 15.61 -9.99 5.46
CA GLU A 123 16.48 -8.93 5.96
C GLU A 123 15.65 -7.78 6.55
N PRO A 124 14.85 -8.00 7.60
CA PRO A 124 13.97 -6.96 8.13
C PRO A 124 14.77 -5.84 8.78
N ASP A 125 14.33 -4.58 8.59
CA ASP A 125 14.85 -3.43 9.35
C ASP A 125 14.62 -3.66 10.87
N ARG A 126 13.47 -4.27 11.21
CA ARG A 126 13.08 -4.66 12.56
C ARG A 126 11.97 -5.71 12.56
N VAL A 127 11.91 -6.50 13.61
CA VAL A 127 10.76 -7.32 14.01
C VAL A 127 10.20 -6.75 15.30
N LEU A 128 8.89 -6.54 15.37
CA LEU A 128 8.22 -6.02 16.56
C LEU A 128 7.36 -7.12 17.18
N ILE A 129 7.54 -7.37 18.48
CA ILE A 129 6.75 -8.34 19.25
C ILE A 129 6.19 -7.62 20.48
N GLY A 130 4.87 -7.54 20.58
CA GLY A 130 4.14 -7.04 21.75
C GLY A 130 3.55 -8.17 22.55
N GLY A 131 3.72 -8.15 23.86
CA GLY A 131 3.14 -9.14 24.77
C GLY A 131 2.73 -8.52 26.10
N GLU A 132 1.97 -9.27 26.89
CA GLU A 132 1.61 -8.87 28.24
C GLU A 132 2.85 -8.84 29.16
N ARG A 133 2.84 -7.93 30.12
CA ARG A 133 3.94 -7.78 31.10
C ARG A 133 3.79 -8.73 32.29
N THR A 134 3.54 -10.00 31.98
CA THR A 134 3.46 -11.11 32.93
C THR A 134 4.62 -12.08 32.70
N PRO A 135 4.95 -12.96 33.65
CA PRO A 135 5.95 -14.01 33.40
C PRO A 135 5.60 -14.92 32.21
N ALA A 136 4.32 -15.27 32.03
CA ALA A 136 3.86 -16.09 30.90
C ALA A 136 3.96 -15.33 29.58
N GLY A 137 3.51 -14.06 29.55
CA GLY A 137 3.65 -13.18 28.38
C GLY A 137 5.10 -12.96 27.98
N ALA A 138 6.00 -12.77 28.95
CA ALA A 138 7.44 -12.66 28.70
C ALA A 138 8.03 -13.94 28.10
N ALA A 139 7.61 -15.12 28.58
CA ALA A 139 8.02 -16.42 28.04
C ALA A 139 7.50 -16.60 26.59
N ALA A 140 6.24 -16.21 26.30
CA ALA A 140 5.67 -16.27 24.96
C ALA A 140 6.41 -15.33 23.99
N VAL A 141 6.73 -14.10 24.42
CA VAL A 141 7.53 -13.14 23.64
C VAL A 141 8.92 -13.72 23.34
N ALA A 142 9.58 -14.34 24.33
CA ALA A 142 10.89 -14.97 24.14
C ALA A 142 10.81 -16.12 23.13
N ALA A 143 9.80 -17.00 23.23
CA ALA A 143 9.60 -18.10 22.30
C ALA A 143 9.42 -17.62 20.85
N LEU A 144 8.63 -16.57 20.63
CA LEU A 144 8.47 -15.99 19.29
C LEU A 144 9.76 -15.29 18.81
N ALA A 145 10.47 -14.61 19.69
CA ALA A 145 11.75 -13.96 19.38
C ALA A 145 12.81 -14.99 18.96
N ASP A 146 12.85 -16.16 19.62
CA ASP A 146 13.76 -17.25 19.27
C ASP A 146 13.49 -17.82 17.87
N ILE A 147 12.21 -17.90 17.46
CA ILE A 147 11.84 -18.30 16.09
C ILE A 147 12.42 -17.30 15.07
N TYR A 148 12.28 -15.99 15.30
CA TYR A 148 12.83 -14.97 14.40
C TYR A 148 14.35 -14.92 14.43
N ALA A 149 14.96 -15.11 15.58
CA ALA A 149 16.41 -15.15 15.66
C ALA A 149 16.99 -16.36 14.89
N GLY A 150 16.25 -17.49 14.87
CA GLY A 150 16.78 -18.75 14.33
C GLY A 150 17.90 -19.31 15.20
N GLU A 151 18.54 -20.39 14.76
CA GLU A 151 19.69 -20.96 15.45
C GLU A 151 20.83 -19.93 15.47
N ASP A 152 21.33 -19.63 16.67
CA ASP A 152 22.44 -18.69 16.94
C ASP A 152 22.28 -17.28 16.31
N GLY A 153 21.05 -16.80 16.11
CA GLY A 153 20.79 -15.50 15.50
C GLY A 153 21.00 -15.46 13.99
N ALA A 154 20.98 -16.62 13.34
CA ALA A 154 21.29 -16.75 11.91
C ALA A 154 20.27 -16.10 10.98
N TRP A 155 19.05 -15.82 11.44
CA TRP A 155 18.05 -15.15 10.60
C TRP A 155 17.94 -13.65 10.91
N VAL A 156 17.36 -13.28 12.06
CA VAL A 156 17.22 -11.86 12.45
C VAL A 156 18.11 -11.57 13.65
N PRO A 157 19.08 -10.67 13.54
CA PRO A 157 19.89 -10.25 14.68
C PRO A 157 19.03 -9.79 15.85
N ARG A 158 19.33 -10.24 17.06
CA ARG A 158 18.48 -9.99 18.24
C ARG A 158 18.26 -8.50 18.52
N GLU A 159 19.23 -7.65 18.22
CA GLU A 159 19.10 -6.19 18.35
C GLU A 159 18.05 -5.56 17.42
N ARG A 160 17.62 -6.28 16.38
CA ARG A 160 16.53 -5.88 15.49
C ARG A 160 15.16 -6.41 15.94
N ILE A 161 15.12 -7.31 16.95
CA ILE A 161 13.88 -7.81 17.54
C ILE A 161 13.50 -6.88 18.69
N LEU A 162 12.52 -6.02 18.45
CA LEU A 162 12.04 -5.02 19.40
C LEU A 162 10.83 -5.57 20.15
N THR A 163 10.87 -5.48 21.49
CA THR A 163 9.77 -5.95 22.32
C THR A 163 9.06 -4.79 23.01
N THR A 164 7.73 -4.85 23.09
CA THR A 164 6.90 -3.80 23.72
C THR A 164 5.72 -4.45 24.45
N ASN A 165 4.87 -3.65 25.12
CA ASN A 165 3.56 -4.13 25.48
C ASN A 165 2.69 -4.34 24.24
N VAL A 166 1.68 -5.17 24.33
CA VAL A 166 0.83 -5.58 23.20
C VAL A 166 0.15 -4.38 22.50
N TRP A 167 -0.37 -3.42 23.28
CA TRP A 167 -1.08 -2.26 22.72
C TRP A 167 -0.15 -1.30 21.99
N SER A 168 1.09 -1.14 22.48
CA SER A 168 2.10 -0.35 21.76
C SER A 168 2.48 -0.99 20.43
N ALA A 169 2.56 -2.32 20.36
CA ALA A 169 2.84 -3.04 19.11
C ALA A 169 1.70 -2.83 18.09
N GLU A 170 0.44 -3.00 18.49
CA GLU A 170 -0.72 -2.75 17.64
C GLU A 170 -0.73 -1.31 17.10
N LEU A 171 -0.54 -0.31 17.98
CA LEU A 171 -0.53 1.10 17.58
C LEU A 171 0.66 1.43 16.67
N THR A 172 1.82 0.83 16.90
CA THR A 172 3.04 1.10 16.13
C THR A 172 2.85 0.83 14.65
N LYS A 173 2.12 -0.22 14.27
CA LYS A 173 1.87 -0.51 12.84
C LYS A 173 1.04 0.60 12.19
N LEU A 174 -0.05 1.02 12.81
CA LEU A 174 -0.90 2.11 12.30
C LEU A 174 -0.10 3.42 12.23
N ALA A 175 0.64 3.75 13.29
CA ALA A 175 1.47 4.94 13.35
C ALA A 175 2.55 4.93 12.25
N ALA A 176 3.26 3.82 12.06
CA ALA A 176 4.28 3.71 11.02
C ALA A 176 3.70 3.98 9.62
N ASN A 177 2.57 3.36 9.27
CA ASN A 177 1.92 3.58 7.98
C ASN A 177 1.39 5.02 7.84
N ALA A 178 0.87 5.61 8.91
CA ALA A 178 0.41 7.01 8.92
C ALA A 178 1.57 7.99 8.70
N PHE A 179 2.72 7.78 9.33
CA PHE A 179 3.92 8.61 9.13
C PHE A 179 4.46 8.48 7.70
N LEU A 180 4.47 7.28 7.11
CA LEU A 180 4.88 7.10 5.72
C LEU A 180 3.92 7.81 4.75
N ALA A 181 2.62 7.67 4.94
CA ALA A 181 1.60 8.37 4.15
C ALA A 181 1.71 9.90 4.29
N GLN A 182 1.94 10.39 5.52
CA GLN A 182 2.14 11.81 5.81
C GLN A 182 3.36 12.37 5.07
N ARG A 183 4.47 11.65 5.00
CA ARG A 183 5.66 12.09 4.24
C ARG A 183 5.36 12.28 2.76
N VAL A 184 4.62 11.35 2.15
CA VAL A 184 4.19 11.47 0.74
C VAL A 184 3.26 12.67 0.55
N SER A 185 2.27 12.86 1.43
CA SER A 185 1.37 14.01 1.37
C SER A 185 2.11 15.33 1.58
N SER A 186 3.10 15.37 2.49
CA SER A 186 3.89 16.58 2.77
C SER A 186 4.73 16.99 1.56
N ILE A 187 5.45 16.06 0.92
CA ILE A 187 6.26 16.43 -0.25
C ILE A 187 5.39 16.83 -1.43
N ASN A 188 4.19 16.23 -1.59
CA ASN A 188 3.23 16.64 -2.61
C ASN A 188 2.63 18.03 -2.35
N ALA A 189 2.44 18.42 -1.09
CA ALA A 189 2.06 19.80 -0.74
C ALA A 189 3.16 20.79 -1.12
N ILE A 190 4.43 20.47 -0.85
CA ILE A 190 5.58 21.28 -1.27
C ILE A 190 5.70 21.31 -2.80
N ALA A 191 5.42 20.21 -3.51
CA ALA A 191 5.44 20.20 -4.97
C ALA A 191 4.48 21.22 -5.59
N GLY A 192 3.30 21.41 -4.98
CA GLY A 192 2.36 22.46 -5.42
C GLY A 192 2.93 23.87 -5.29
N LEU A 193 3.68 24.13 -4.22
CA LEU A 193 4.35 25.42 -4.02
C LEU A 193 5.53 25.60 -4.99
N CYS A 194 6.30 24.54 -5.27
CA CYS A 194 7.37 24.56 -6.27
C CYS A 194 6.85 24.96 -7.65
N GLU A 195 5.74 24.36 -8.10
CA GLU A 195 5.09 24.70 -9.38
C GLU A 195 4.65 26.18 -9.45
N ALA A 196 4.22 26.76 -8.35
CA ALA A 196 3.79 28.15 -8.28
C ALA A 196 4.95 29.15 -8.24
N THR A 197 6.12 28.74 -7.79
CA THR A 197 7.29 29.62 -7.54
C THR A 197 8.44 29.39 -8.50
N GLY A 198 8.41 28.31 -9.31
CA GLY A 198 9.52 27.92 -10.17
C GLY A 198 10.65 27.17 -9.46
N ALA A 199 10.44 26.72 -8.21
CA ALA A 199 11.35 25.81 -7.52
C ALA A 199 11.21 24.38 -8.08
N ASP A 200 12.22 23.53 -7.84
CA ASP A 200 12.22 22.10 -8.20
C ASP A 200 12.06 21.24 -6.94
N VAL A 201 10.98 20.44 -6.89
CA VAL A 201 10.67 19.60 -5.72
C VAL A 201 11.71 18.51 -5.50
N ASP A 202 12.36 17.99 -6.54
CA ASP A 202 13.39 16.96 -6.39
C ASP A 202 14.67 17.56 -5.75
N GLU A 203 15.00 18.82 -6.06
CA GLU A 203 16.09 19.55 -5.38
C GLU A 203 15.75 19.79 -3.91
N VAL A 204 14.54 20.27 -3.63
CA VAL A 204 14.05 20.47 -2.25
C VAL A 204 14.09 19.16 -1.49
N ALA A 205 13.54 18.07 -2.04
CA ALA A 205 13.51 16.75 -1.41
C ALA A 205 14.91 16.20 -1.14
N ARG A 206 15.86 16.39 -2.07
CA ARG A 206 17.26 15.99 -1.92
C ARG A 206 17.94 16.74 -0.77
N VAL A 207 17.73 18.03 -0.67
CA VAL A 207 18.38 18.87 0.37
C VAL A 207 17.81 18.58 1.74
N ILE A 208 16.46 18.57 1.90
CA ILE A 208 15.87 18.25 3.21
C ILE A 208 16.11 16.80 3.62
N GLY A 209 16.17 15.88 2.65
CA GLY A 209 16.47 14.46 2.89
C GLY A 209 17.93 14.19 3.32
N ALA A 210 18.85 15.14 3.08
CA ALA A 210 20.23 15.05 3.55
C ALA A 210 20.36 15.33 5.07
N ASP A 211 19.37 15.99 5.68
CA ASP A 211 19.29 16.11 7.14
C ASP A 211 18.98 14.74 7.76
N ARG A 212 19.86 14.23 8.63
CA ARG A 212 19.73 12.93 9.29
C ARG A 212 18.45 12.78 10.12
N ARG A 213 17.90 13.90 10.62
CA ARG A 213 16.66 13.92 11.40
C ARG A 213 15.44 13.69 10.52
N ILE A 214 15.52 14.01 9.23
CA ILE A 214 14.46 13.82 8.23
C ILE A 214 14.70 12.53 7.44
N GLY A 215 15.88 12.37 6.83
CA GLY A 215 16.23 11.25 5.96
C GLY A 215 15.52 11.29 4.60
N PRO A 216 16.06 10.62 3.57
CA PRO A 216 15.61 10.76 2.17
C PRO A 216 14.40 9.89 1.78
N LYS A 217 14.03 8.89 2.59
CA LYS A 217 12.98 7.93 2.23
C LYS A 217 11.59 8.59 2.25
N PHE A 218 10.71 8.25 1.30
CA PHE A 218 9.33 8.75 1.17
C PHE A 218 9.20 10.26 0.93
N LEU A 219 10.20 10.88 0.29
CA LEU A 219 10.20 12.28 -0.13
C LEU A 219 10.14 12.45 -1.65
N LYS A 220 9.79 11.43 -2.42
CA LYS A 220 9.57 11.55 -3.87
C LYS A 220 8.15 12.04 -4.13
N ALA A 221 8.01 13.24 -4.73
CA ALA A 221 6.73 13.74 -5.15
C ALA A 221 6.15 12.89 -6.31
N GLY A 222 4.83 12.83 -6.38
CA GLY A 222 4.17 11.98 -7.37
C GLY A 222 2.64 12.08 -7.33
N PRO A 223 1.92 11.11 -7.90
CA PRO A 223 0.45 11.15 -7.99
C PRO A 223 -0.26 10.88 -6.64
N GLY A 224 0.48 10.66 -5.58
CA GLY A 224 -0.03 10.29 -4.28
C GLY A 224 0.26 8.82 -3.93
N PHE A 225 -0.14 8.43 -2.72
CA PHE A 225 -0.03 7.05 -2.27
C PHE A 225 -1.30 6.26 -2.60
N GLY A 226 -1.12 4.96 -2.79
CA GLY A 226 -2.16 3.94 -2.98
C GLY A 226 -1.78 2.66 -2.22
N GLY A 227 -2.33 1.54 -2.67
CA GLY A 227 -2.17 0.24 -2.03
C GLY A 227 -3.17 0.03 -0.89
N SER A 228 -3.30 -1.22 -0.46
CA SER A 228 -4.31 -1.65 0.49
C SER A 228 -4.14 -1.11 1.91
N CYS A 229 -2.96 -0.55 2.26
CA CYS A 229 -2.59 -0.30 3.65
C CYS A 229 -2.73 1.17 4.06
N PHE A 230 -2.10 2.10 3.35
CA PHE A 230 -1.95 3.48 3.84
C PHE A 230 -3.28 4.17 4.11
N ARG A 231 -4.18 4.21 3.11
CA ARG A 231 -5.47 4.88 3.28
C ARG A 231 -6.30 4.25 4.39
N LYS A 232 -6.39 2.93 4.39
CA LYS A 232 -7.13 2.16 5.39
C LYS A 232 -6.60 2.43 6.80
N ASP A 233 -5.29 2.36 7.00
CA ASP A 233 -4.67 2.46 8.32
C ASP A 233 -4.72 3.91 8.86
N VAL A 234 -4.55 4.93 7.99
CA VAL A 234 -4.75 6.33 8.39
C VAL A 234 -6.22 6.60 8.76
N LEU A 235 -7.19 6.10 7.98
CA LEU A 235 -8.61 6.25 8.30
C LEU A 235 -8.99 5.53 9.61
N ASN A 236 -8.40 4.36 9.87
CA ASN A 236 -8.57 3.66 11.13
C ASN A 236 -7.97 4.45 12.30
N LEU A 237 -6.79 5.04 12.12
CA LEU A 237 -6.18 5.92 13.13
C LEU A 237 -7.06 7.17 13.40
N VAL A 238 -7.63 7.79 12.37
CA VAL A 238 -8.61 8.88 12.51
C VAL A 238 -9.81 8.43 13.36
N TYR A 239 -10.40 7.28 13.01
CA TYR A 239 -11.54 6.73 13.75
C TYR A 239 -11.20 6.45 15.21
N LEU A 240 -10.03 5.91 15.50
CA LEU A 240 -9.55 5.69 16.87
C LEU A 240 -9.40 7.01 17.62
N CYS A 241 -8.75 8.02 17.02
CA CYS A 241 -8.63 9.34 17.63
C CYS A 241 -10.00 9.94 17.97
N GLU A 242 -10.96 9.90 17.04
CA GLU A 242 -12.34 10.37 17.30
C GLU A 242 -13.01 9.58 18.44
N SER A 243 -12.85 8.24 18.46
CA SER A 243 -13.48 7.38 19.47
C SER A 243 -12.97 7.64 20.89
N PHE A 244 -11.75 8.17 21.01
CA PHE A 244 -11.14 8.61 22.27
C PHE A 244 -11.28 10.12 22.53
N GLY A 245 -12.06 10.85 21.73
CA GLY A 245 -12.27 12.30 21.89
C GLY A 245 -11.06 13.17 21.47
N LEU A 246 -10.08 12.61 20.75
CA LEU A 246 -8.87 13.29 20.31
C LEU A 246 -9.10 13.99 18.95
N HIS A 247 -10.02 14.94 18.90
CA HIS A 247 -10.51 15.55 17.65
C HIS A 247 -9.41 16.26 16.86
N THR A 248 -8.55 17.04 17.50
CA THR A 248 -7.43 17.74 16.83
C THR A 248 -6.46 16.75 16.16
N ALA A 249 -6.16 15.62 16.82
CA ALA A 249 -5.33 14.57 16.22
C ALA A 249 -6.04 13.90 15.03
N ALA A 250 -7.35 13.68 15.13
CA ALA A 250 -8.16 13.14 14.04
C ALA A 250 -8.14 14.09 12.81
N GLU A 251 -8.29 15.39 13.01
CA GLU A 251 -8.21 16.41 11.96
C GLU A 251 -6.86 16.42 11.28
N TYR A 252 -5.78 16.35 12.04
CA TYR A 252 -4.41 16.29 11.50
C TYR A 252 -4.24 15.10 10.54
N TRP A 253 -4.61 13.90 10.98
CA TRP A 253 -4.49 12.70 10.13
C TRP A 253 -5.47 12.70 8.96
N THR A 254 -6.65 13.29 9.12
CA THR A 254 -7.61 13.51 8.01
C THR A 254 -7.01 14.43 6.95
N GLY A 255 -6.21 15.42 7.35
CA GLY A 255 -5.47 16.30 6.44
C GLY A 255 -4.52 15.55 5.50
N VAL A 256 -3.89 14.47 5.98
CA VAL A 256 -3.02 13.60 5.16
C VAL A 256 -3.81 12.96 4.01
N ILE A 257 -5.01 12.44 4.29
CA ILE A 257 -5.89 11.85 3.27
C ILE A 257 -6.38 12.91 2.29
N LYS A 258 -6.86 14.05 2.80
CA LYS A 258 -7.34 15.18 1.97
C LYS A 258 -6.25 15.67 1.02
N MET A 259 -5.00 15.77 1.47
CA MET A 259 -3.88 16.18 0.63
C MET A 259 -3.60 15.15 -0.47
N ASN A 260 -3.69 13.85 -0.16
CA ASN A 260 -3.54 12.79 -1.15
C ASN A 260 -4.63 12.84 -2.22
N ASP A 261 -5.88 13.02 -1.82
CA ASP A 261 -7.02 13.15 -2.73
C ASP A 261 -6.89 14.40 -3.63
N HIS A 262 -6.53 15.54 -3.04
CA HIS A 262 -6.28 16.78 -3.77
C HIS A 262 -5.16 16.66 -4.80
N GLN A 263 -4.09 15.92 -4.48
CA GLN A 263 -3.00 15.69 -5.43
C GLN A 263 -3.48 14.98 -6.71
N GLN A 264 -4.38 14.01 -6.59
CA GLN A 264 -4.96 13.30 -7.73
C GLN A 264 -5.87 14.20 -8.56
N GLU A 265 -6.69 15.03 -7.92
CA GLU A 265 -7.52 16.04 -8.57
C GLU A 265 -6.69 17.09 -9.30
N ARG A 266 -5.55 17.51 -8.72
CA ARG A 266 -4.62 18.45 -9.38
C ARG A 266 -4.06 17.91 -10.69
N ILE A 267 -3.81 16.60 -10.81
CA ILE A 267 -3.33 15.99 -12.07
C ILE A 267 -4.35 16.25 -13.19
N VAL A 268 -5.63 15.98 -12.93
CA VAL A 268 -6.70 16.20 -13.91
C VAL A 268 -6.86 17.69 -14.22
N SER A 269 -6.84 18.54 -13.20
CA SER A 269 -6.94 19.99 -13.37
C SER A 269 -5.80 20.58 -14.21
N ARG A 270 -4.56 20.06 -14.04
CA ARG A 270 -3.41 20.48 -14.86
C ARG A 270 -3.54 19.99 -16.30
N LEU A 271 -3.95 18.74 -16.51
CA LEU A 271 -4.26 18.24 -17.87
C LEU A 271 -5.32 19.10 -18.55
N PHE A 272 -6.41 19.42 -17.85
CA PHE A 272 -7.47 20.26 -18.38
C PHE A 272 -6.95 21.60 -18.89
N LYS A 273 -6.15 22.32 -18.07
CA LYS A 273 -5.54 23.60 -18.47
C LYS A 273 -4.64 23.46 -19.68
N GLU A 274 -3.77 22.46 -19.69
CA GLU A 274 -2.78 22.25 -20.74
C GLU A 274 -3.37 21.74 -22.04
N MET A 275 -4.57 21.20 -21.98
CA MET A 275 -5.32 20.68 -23.13
C MET A 275 -6.46 21.63 -23.58
N PHE A 276 -6.21 22.93 -23.52
CA PHE A 276 -7.09 23.98 -24.02
C PHE A 276 -8.42 24.10 -23.26
N ASN A 277 -8.41 23.83 -21.95
CA ASN A 277 -9.58 23.83 -21.06
C ASN A 277 -10.73 22.93 -21.53
N THR A 278 -10.42 21.82 -22.19
CA THR A 278 -11.40 20.78 -22.56
C THR A 278 -10.74 19.42 -22.65
N LEU A 279 -11.37 18.39 -22.11
CA LEU A 279 -10.89 17.01 -22.17
C LEU A 279 -11.83 16.10 -22.99
N ALA A 280 -13.06 16.52 -23.21
CA ALA A 280 -14.08 15.72 -23.89
C ALA A 280 -13.60 15.20 -25.27
N ASN A 281 -13.79 13.91 -25.51
CA ASN A 281 -13.39 13.17 -26.71
C ASN A 281 -11.88 13.12 -26.99
N LYS A 282 -11.03 13.64 -26.13
CA LYS A 282 -9.58 13.45 -26.27
C LYS A 282 -9.18 12.04 -25.86
N LYS A 283 -8.14 11.52 -26.51
CA LYS A 283 -7.57 10.23 -26.14
C LYS A 283 -6.38 10.43 -25.22
N ILE A 284 -6.43 9.85 -24.03
CA ILE A 284 -5.31 9.85 -23.07
C ILE A 284 -4.80 8.42 -22.92
N ALA A 285 -3.53 8.21 -23.21
CA ALA A 285 -2.82 6.97 -22.93
C ALA A 285 -2.32 6.99 -21.48
N LEU A 286 -2.92 6.17 -20.61
CA LEU A 286 -2.55 6.06 -19.19
C LEU A 286 -1.55 4.93 -19.02
N PHE A 287 -0.30 5.29 -18.67
CA PHE A 287 0.82 4.38 -18.51
C PHE A 287 1.04 4.04 -17.04
N GLY A 288 0.75 2.80 -16.67
CA GLY A 288 0.78 2.28 -15.31
C GLY A 288 -0.53 2.45 -14.57
N PHE A 289 -1.07 1.34 -14.06
CA PHE A 289 -2.30 1.31 -13.28
C PHE A 289 -2.10 0.73 -11.88
N ALA A 290 -1.08 -0.12 -11.67
CA ALA A 290 -0.66 -0.51 -10.34
C ALA A 290 -0.28 0.72 -9.50
N PHE A 291 -0.51 0.68 -8.18
CA PHE A 291 -0.20 1.82 -7.31
C PHE A 291 1.29 2.13 -7.22
N LYS A 292 2.16 1.16 -7.52
CA LYS A 292 3.62 1.28 -7.70
C LYS A 292 4.13 0.19 -8.63
N ALA A 293 5.39 0.28 -9.07
CA ALA A 293 6.06 -0.76 -9.84
C ALA A 293 6.24 -2.07 -9.03
N ASP A 294 6.52 -3.15 -9.73
CA ASP A 294 6.81 -4.49 -9.21
C ASP A 294 5.64 -5.15 -8.42
N THR A 295 4.41 -4.70 -8.64
CA THR A 295 3.19 -5.34 -8.13
C THR A 295 2.04 -5.28 -9.13
N GLY A 296 1.06 -6.17 -9.01
CA GLY A 296 -0.22 -6.09 -9.74
C GLY A 296 -1.35 -5.47 -8.90
N ASP A 297 -1.06 -4.95 -7.69
CA ASP A 297 -2.08 -4.40 -6.80
C ASP A 297 -2.60 -3.04 -7.30
N THR A 298 -3.93 -2.96 -7.41
CA THR A 298 -4.65 -1.77 -7.88
C THR A 298 -5.53 -1.14 -6.81
N ARG A 299 -5.50 -1.69 -5.58
CA ARG A 299 -6.32 -1.16 -4.48
C ARG A 299 -5.89 0.27 -4.15
N GLU A 300 -6.87 1.18 -4.06
CA GLU A 300 -6.63 2.60 -3.76
C GLU A 300 -5.56 3.24 -4.68
N THR A 301 -5.38 2.71 -5.91
CA THR A 301 -4.38 3.27 -6.83
C THR A 301 -4.77 4.70 -7.25
N PRO A 302 -3.81 5.66 -7.22
CA PRO A 302 -4.03 6.99 -7.79
C PRO A 302 -4.47 6.94 -9.25
N ALA A 303 -3.98 5.98 -10.03
CA ALA A 303 -4.36 5.80 -11.42
C ALA A 303 -5.86 5.47 -11.58
N GLY A 304 -6.42 4.67 -10.69
CA GLY A 304 -7.85 4.32 -10.71
C GLY A 304 -8.74 5.54 -10.43
N ARG A 305 -8.39 6.36 -9.42
CA ARG A 305 -9.14 7.60 -9.14
C ARG A 305 -9.01 8.61 -10.29
N VAL A 306 -7.81 8.81 -10.81
CA VAL A 306 -7.57 9.72 -11.94
C VAL A 306 -8.31 9.24 -13.19
N ALA A 307 -8.34 7.92 -13.47
CA ALA A 307 -9.09 7.36 -14.59
C ALA A 307 -10.59 7.64 -14.47
N ARG A 308 -11.17 7.54 -13.26
CA ARG A 308 -12.58 7.90 -13.02
C ARG A 308 -12.85 9.37 -13.24
N LEU A 309 -12.02 10.25 -12.67
CA LEU A 309 -12.13 11.70 -12.89
C LEU A 309 -12.02 12.09 -14.39
N LEU A 310 -11.14 11.40 -15.14
CA LEU A 310 -11.02 11.61 -16.60
C LEU A 310 -12.23 11.05 -17.38
N ALA A 311 -12.81 9.95 -16.91
CA ALA A 311 -14.03 9.40 -17.50
C ALA A 311 -15.23 10.35 -17.31
N ASP A 312 -15.34 10.99 -16.14
CA ASP A 312 -16.37 12.02 -15.87
C ASP A 312 -16.24 13.23 -16.83
N GLU A 313 -15.03 13.51 -17.30
CA GLU A 313 -14.73 14.52 -18.34
C GLU A 313 -14.91 13.99 -19.79
N HIS A 314 -15.49 12.81 -19.97
CA HIS A 314 -15.71 12.15 -21.27
C HIS A 314 -14.42 11.92 -22.08
N VAL A 315 -13.32 11.60 -21.41
CA VAL A 315 -12.04 11.23 -22.03
C VAL A 315 -12.10 9.80 -22.55
N ARG A 316 -11.51 9.53 -23.70
CA ARG A 316 -11.22 8.17 -24.15
C ARG A 316 -9.88 7.70 -23.54
N LEU A 317 -9.91 6.71 -22.70
CA LEU A 317 -8.73 6.18 -22.04
C LEU A 317 -8.17 4.96 -22.80
N ALA A 318 -6.85 4.91 -22.96
CA ALA A 318 -6.13 3.71 -23.35
C ALA A 318 -5.13 3.35 -22.24
N ILE A 319 -5.46 2.34 -21.43
CA ILE A 319 -4.71 1.99 -20.23
C ILE A 319 -3.72 0.87 -20.55
N THR A 320 -2.46 1.05 -20.18
CA THR A 320 -1.42 0.02 -20.24
C THR A 320 -0.72 -0.15 -18.90
N ASP A 321 -0.44 -1.40 -18.54
CA ASP A 321 0.31 -1.76 -17.33
C ASP A 321 0.91 -3.15 -17.51
N PRO A 322 2.17 -3.40 -17.11
CA PRO A 322 2.80 -4.70 -17.26
C PRO A 322 2.14 -5.84 -16.48
N GLN A 323 1.55 -5.56 -15.31
CA GLN A 323 1.01 -6.57 -14.39
C GLN A 323 -0.47 -6.36 -14.02
N ALA A 324 -0.93 -5.12 -14.01
CA ALA A 324 -2.22 -4.76 -13.40
C ALA A 324 -3.42 -4.73 -14.36
N LEU A 325 -3.27 -4.98 -15.67
CA LEU A 325 -4.38 -4.89 -16.63
C LEU A 325 -5.62 -5.74 -16.27
N PRO A 326 -5.49 -7.00 -15.78
CA PRO A 326 -6.66 -7.77 -15.38
C PRO A 326 -7.42 -7.12 -14.22
N ASN A 327 -6.69 -6.57 -13.24
CA ASN A 327 -7.26 -5.87 -12.10
C ASN A 327 -7.88 -4.53 -12.53
N ALA A 328 -7.21 -3.76 -13.40
CA ALA A 328 -7.73 -2.51 -13.96
C ALA A 328 -9.08 -2.71 -14.65
N ARG A 329 -9.23 -3.77 -15.45
CA ARG A 329 -10.51 -4.13 -16.11
C ARG A 329 -11.62 -4.37 -15.10
N ARG A 330 -11.33 -5.11 -14.03
CA ARG A 330 -12.29 -5.40 -12.96
C ARG A 330 -12.68 -4.12 -12.21
N ASP A 331 -11.69 -3.31 -11.85
CA ASP A 331 -11.86 -2.14 -10.99
C ASP A 331 -12.54 -0.97 -11.70
N LEU A 332 -12.53 -0.94 -13.04
CA LEU A 332 -13.19 0.07 -13.88
C LEU A 332 -14.39 -0.50 -14.66
N ALA A 333 -14.89 -1.69 -14.31
CA ALA A 333 -15.99 -2.34 -15.01
C ALA A 333 -17.32 -1.57 -14.92
N ASP A 334 -17.48 -0.72 -13.91
CA ASP A 334 -18.63 0.14 -13.66
C ASP A 334 -18.63 1.44 -14.45
N ILE A 335 -17.50 1.79 -15.10
CA ILE A 335 -17.37 2.96 -15.95
C ILE A 335 -16.91 2.56 -17.37
N GLY A 336 -17.22 3.39 -18.37
CA GLY A 336 -16.74 3.13 -19.75
C GLY A 336 -17.51 2.06 -20.50
N THR A 337 -18.81 1.88 -20.23
CA THR A 337 -19.69 0.92 -20.93
C THR A 337 -19.78 1.16 -22.44
N ASP A 338 -19.44 2.36 -22.93
CA ASP A 338 -19.58 2.80 -24.33
C ASP A 338 -18.25 2.70 -25.12
N GLY A 339 -17.31 1.87 -24.68
CA GLY A 339 -16.00 1.75 -25.35
C GLY A 339 -15.03 2.92 -25.06
N ALA A 340 -15.33 3.74 -24.05
CA ALA A 340 -14.49 4.87 -23.65
C ALA A 340 -13.14 4.42 -23.03
N ILE A 341 -13.03 3.17 -22.57
CA ILE A 341 -11.79 2.64 -21.96
C ILE A 341 -11.29 1.42 -22.74
N ALA A 342 -10.11 1.55 -23.33
CA ALA A 342 -9.35 0.45 -23.93
C ALA A 342 -8.24 0.00 -22.97
N PHE A 343 -7.96 -1.30 -22.96
CA PHE A 343 -6.88 -1.89 -22.17
C PHE A 343 -5.87 -2.56 -23.11
N GLU A 344 -4.71 -1.97 -23.25
CA GLU A 344 -3.68 -2.34 -24.20
C GLU A 344 -2.44 -2.90 -23.52
N ARG A 345 -1.97 -4.06 -23.97
CA ARG A 345 -0.70 -4.61 -23.48
C ARG A 345 0.53 -3.90 -24.04
N ASP A 346 0.39 -3.38 -25.26
CA ASP A 346 1.43 -2.67 -25.97
C ASP A 346 1.33 -1.17 -25.73
N PRO A 347 2.29 -0.53 -25.02
CA PRO A 347 2.28 0.91 -24.77
C PRO A 347 2.28 1.75 -26.05
N TYR A 348 2.83 1.25 -27.14
CA TYR A 348 2.80 1.95 -28.43
C TYR A 348 1.39 2.01 -29.01
N LYS A 349 0.62 0.92 -28.89
CA LYS A 349 -0.81 0.92 -29.30
C LYS A 349 -1.66 1.82 -28.41
N ALA A 350 -1.39 1.83 -27.10
CA ALA A 350 -2.07 2.74 -26.20
C ALA A 350 -1.86 4.20 -26.60
N ALA A 351 -0.63 4.58 -26.96
CA ALA A 351 -0.24 5.92 -27.35
C ALA A 351 -0.68 6.33 -28.77
N GLU A 352 -1.02 5.37 -29.64
CA GLU A 352 -1.41 5.67 -31.03
C GLU A 352 -2.64 6.59 -31.07
N GLY A 353 -2.50 7.74 -31.76
CA GLY A 353 -3.54 8.76 -31.86
C GLY A 353 -3.92 9.42 -30.53
N ALA A 354 -3.15 9.24 -29.47
CA ALA A 354 -3.39 9.90 -28.19
C ALA A 354 -3.02 11.38 -28.25
N ASP A 355 -3.80 12.20 -27.54
CA ASP A 355 -3.53 13.63 -27.33
C ASP A 355 -2.51 13.83 -26.19
N ALA A 356 -2.52 12.92 -25.21
CA ALA A 356 -1.56 12.92 -24.10
C ALA A 356 -1.17 11.51 -23.67
N VAL A 357 0.06 11.37 -23.16
CA VAL A 357 0.48 10.25 -22.32
C VAL A 357 0.52 10.72 -20.87
N LEU A 358 -0.19 10.02 -19.99
CA LEU A 358 -0.21 10.26 -18.56
C LEU A 358 0.48 9.09 -17.87
N LEU A 359 1.67 9.31 -17.33
CA LEU A 359 2.45 8.27 -16.65
C LEU A 359 2.13 8.28 -15.14
N MET A 360 1.49 7.21 -14.67
CA MET A 360 1.00 7.09 -13.29
C MET A 360 1.84 6.15 -12.41
N THR A 361 2.55 5.18 -13.02
CA THR A 361 3.40 4.21 -12.30
C THR A 361 4.79 4.20 -12.91
N ASP A 362 5.83 4.21 -12.09
CA ASP A 362 7.23 4.30 -12.51
C ASP A 362 7.83 2.91 -12.81
N TRP A 363 7.19 2.15 -13.71
CA TRP A 363 7.75 0.91 -14.24
C TRP A 363 9.08 1.16 -14.94
N ARG A 364 10.09 0.33 -14.69
CA ARG A 364 11.45 0.49 -15.23
C ARG A 364 11.53 0.49 -16.75
N GLU A 365 10.55 -0.12 -17.41
CA GLU A 365 10.51 -0.20 -18.87
C GLU A 365 10.02 1.10 -19.52
N TYR A 366 9.26 1.95 -18.87
CA TYR A 366 8.71 3.16 -19.48
C TYR A 366 9.75 4.20 -19.88
N PRO A 367 10.80 4.49 -19.10
CA PRO A 367 11.90 5.33 -19.58
C PRO A 367 12.67 4.75 -20.79
N MET A 368 12.62 3.43 -20.99
CA MET A 368 13.35 2.72 -22.03
C MET A 368 12.56 2.56 -23.35
N LEU A 369 11.31 3.02 -23.39
CA LEU A 369 10.50 2.96 -24.61
C LEU A 369 11.08 3.87 -25.70
N ASP A 370 10.79 3.53 -26.96
CA ASP A 370 11.08 4.41 -28.10
C ASP A 370 10.10 5.59 -28.13
N TRP A 371 10.45 6.66 -27.41
CA TRP A 371 9.66 7.88 -27.31
C TRP A 371 9.55 8.63 -28.63
N ARG A 372 10.49 8.46 -29.61
CA ARG A 372 10.35 9.02 -30.97
C ARG A 372 9.23 8.35 -31.71
N ARG A 373 9.09 7.02 -31.61
CA ARG A 373 7.99 6.25 -32.18
C ARG A 373 6.64 6.69 -31.55
N ILE A 374 6.60 6.84 -30.22
CA ILE A 374 5.41 7.33 -29.50
C ILE A 374 5.05 8.74 -30.01
N TYR A 375 6.02 9.65 -30.06
CA TYR A 375 5.79 11.00 -30.59
C TYR A 375 5.19 10.97 -32.00
N GLY A 376 5.75 10.16 -32.90
CA GLY A 376 5.30 10.03 -34.29
C GLY A 376 3.85 9.56 -34.42
N SER A 377 3.38 8.72 -33.50
CA SER A 377 2.02 8.15 -33.53
C SER A 377 0.95 8.99 -32.82
N MET A 378 1.34 9.94 -31.98
CA MET A 378 0.42 10.80 -31.22
C MET A 378 -0.10 11.98 -32.05
N ARG A 379 -1.26 12.53 -31.65
CA ARG A 379 -1.75 13.82 -32.13
C ARG A 379 -0.87 14.98 -31.68
N LYS A 380 -0.85 16.06 -32.42
CA LYS A 380 -0.05 17.25 -32.11
C LYS A 380 -0.95 18.41 -31.67
N PRO A 381 -0.53 19.19 -30.67
CA PRO A 381 0.70 19.06 -29.89
C PRO A 381 0.64 17.85 -28.97
N ALA A 382 1.69 17.00 -29.00
CA ALA A 382 1.78 15.82 -28.17
C ALA A 382 2.21 16.19 -26.73
N LEU A 383 1.46 15.77 -25.75
CA LEU A 383 1.71 16.07 -24.34
C LEU A 383 2.15 14.79 -23.60
N VAL A 384 3.15 14.90 -22.74
CA VAL A 384 3.51 13.88 -21.74
C VAL A 384 3.39 14.50 -20.37
N PHE A 385 2.56 13.92 -19.49
CA PHE A 385 2.55 14.25 -18.09
C PHE A 385 3.19 13.11 -17.30
N ASP A 386 4.45 13.30 -16.93
CA ASP A 386 5.18 12.39 -16.07
C ASP A 386 4.91 12.73 -14.60
N THR A 387 3.96 12.03 -13.99
CA THR A 387 3.60 12.26 -12.59
C THR A 387 4.58 11.60 -11.61
N ARG A 388 5.55 10.84 -12.10
CA ARG A 388 6.56 10.13 -11.30
C ARG A 388 7.95 10.76 -11.38
N ASN A 389 8.13 11.77 -12.24
CA ASN A 389 9.43 12.40 -12.49
C ASN A 389 10.52 11.35 -12.80
N CYS A 390 10.22 10.39 -13.67
CA CYS A 390 11.12 9.29 -14.00
C CYS A 390 11.59 9.30 -15.45
N LEU A 391 11.06 10.16 -16.30
CA LEU A 391 11.46 10.32 -17.69
C LEU A 391 12.50 11.44 -17.87
N ASP A 392 13.31 11.34 -18.92
CA ASP A 392 14.17 12.46 -19.35
C ASP A 392 13.32 13.54 -20.05
N GLY A 393 12.82 14.49 -19.27
CA GLY A 393 11.99 15.58 -19.77
C GLY A 393 12.72 16.49 -20.76
N ALA A 394 14.05 16.64 -20.68
CA ALA A 394 14.82 17.46 -21.61
C ALA A 394 14.88 16.78 -22.99
N ALA A 395 15.19 15.48 -23.03
CA ALA A 395 15.18 14.69 -24.24
C ALA A 395 13.79 14.70 -24.89
N LEU A 396 12.71 14.53 -24.12
CA LEU A 396 11.33 14.56 -24.62
C LEU A 396 10.97 15.93 -25.24
N ARG A 397 11.35 17.03 -24.59
CA ARG A 397 11.13 18.39 -25.16
C ARG A 397 11.88 18.58 -26.46
N THR A 398 13.11 18.07 -26.57
CA THR A 398 13.90 18.11 -27.81
C THR A 398 13.25 17.30 -28.94
N MET A 399 12.49 16.24 -28.63
CA MET A 399 11.69 15.48 -29.60
C MET A 399 10.42 16.21 -30.05
N GLY A 400 9.99 17.28 -29.33
CA GLY A 400 8.82 18.08 -29.63
C GLY A 400 7.63 17.85 -28.70
N PHE A 401 7.77 17.05 -27.66
CA PHE A 401 6.71 16.92 -26.65
C PHE A 401 6.56 18.18 -25.79
N LYS A 402 5.34 18.51 -25.44
CA LYS A 402 5.06 19.30 -24.24
C LYS A 402 5.18 18.38 -23.03
N VAL A 403 6.01 18.75 -22.06
CA VAL A 403 6.29 17.87 -20.89
C VAL A 403 5.86 18.56 -19.62
N LEU A 404 4.98 17.90 -18.87
CA LEU A 404 4.58 18.27 -17.51
C LEU A 404 5.22 17.30 -16.52
N ASN A 405 5.58 17.82 -15.36
CA ASN A 405 6.11 17.08 -14.23
C ASN A 405 5.41 17.51 -12.93
N ILE A 406 5.49 16.71 -11.87
CA ILE A 406 5.03 17.13 -10.55
C ILE A 406 6.12 17.94 -9.87
N GLY A 407 5.75 19.13 -9.40
CA GLY A 407 6.66 20.01 -8.61
C GLY A 407 7.77 20.67 -9.43
N LYS A 408 7.56 20.83 -10.77
CA LYS A 408 8.52 21.52 -11.66
C LYS A 408 7.79 22.49 -12.56
#